data_a358d16de0af73809ec0749b8e47cbdd
#
_entry.id   a358d16de0af73809ec0749b8e47cbdd
#
_cell.length_a   1.000
_cell.length_b   1.000
_cell.length_c   1.000
_cell.angle_alpha   90.00
_cell.angle_beta   90.00
_cell.angle_gamma   90.00
#
_symmetry.space_group_name_H-M   'P 1'
#
loop_
_entity.id
_entity.type
_entity.pdbx_description
1 polymer ?
#
loop_
_entity_poly.entity_id
_entity_poly.type
_entity_poly.pdbx_seq_one_letter_code
_entity_poly.pdbx_strand_id
1 'polypeptide(L)'
;MKTINCFIPFSGKVQVTETIKGLRNCEYVKNIYLLSSEKSKEQIEGCEILDISLLNASTTMKLLAAYSDADFTLLYTKHTTLELGYFALERMVHIAEDSQAGMVYADSYHVIDGEQKKAPVIDYQFGSLRDDFNFGSLLL
;
A
#
# COMPACT_ATOMS: atom_id res chain seq x y z
N MET A 1 3.22 -19.75 6.39
CA MET A 1 3.59 -18.32 6.38
C MET A 1 2.54 -17.53 5.63
N LYS A 2 2.15 -16.40 6.14
CA LYS A 2 1.20 -15.51 5.46
C LYS A 2 1.89 -14.78 4.30
N THR A 3 1.12 -14.44 3.28
CA THR A 3 1.63 -13.78 2.08
C THR A 3 0.89 -12.47 1.82
N ILE A 4 1.61 -11.50 1.25
CA ILE A 4 1.08 -10.17 0.94
C ILE A 4 1.31 -9.87 -0.54
N ASN A 5 0.27 -9.46 -1.26
CA ASN A 5 0.40 -8.80 -2.56
C ASN A 5 0.33 -7.29 -2.36
N CYS A 6 1.32 -6.57 -2.87
CA CYS A 6 1.44 -5.13 -2.71
C CYS A 6 1.03 -4.41 -3.99
N PHE A 7 0.22 -3.36 -3.86
CA PHE A 7 -0.22 -2.52 -4.97
C PHE A 7 0.22 -1.08 -4.72
N ILE A 8 1.09 -0.56 -5.58
CA ILE A 8 1.76 0.73 -5.40
C ILE A 8 1.51 1.60 -6.62
N PRO A 9 1.03 2.85 -6.46
CA PRO A 9 0.94 3.80 -7.58
C PRO A 9 2.32 4.07 -8.18
N PHE A 10 2.40 4.08 -9.52
CA PHE A 10 3.65 4.20 -10.26
C PHE A 10 3.66 5.48 -11.09
N SER A 11 4.56 6.39 -10.76
CA SER A 11 4.79 7.64 -11.50
C SER A 11 6.18 7.75 -12.11
N GLY A 12 7.04 6.75 -11.89
CA GLY A 12 8.39 6.71 -12.41
C GLY A 12 9.31 5.86 -11.55
N LYS A 13 10.40 5.36 -12.14
CA LYS A 13 11.33 4.45 -11.49
C LYS A 13 11.95 5.04 -10.22
N VAL A 14 12.30 6.32 -10.24
CA VAL A 14 12.93 6.99 -9.09
C VAL A 14 11.99 7.00 -7.89
N GLN A 15 10.71 7.29 -8.11
CA GLN A 15 9.71 7.36 -7.06
C GLN A 15 9.52 6.03 -6.33
N VAL A 16 9.55 4.89 -7.04
CA VAL A 16 9.20 3.59 -6.47
C VAL A 16 10.40 2.76 -6.03
N THR A 17 11.64 3.10 -6.43
CA THR A 17 12.82 2.27 -6.16
C THR A 17 13.03 2.00 -4.67
N GLU A 18 13.00 3.02 -3.84
CA GLU A 18 13.18 2.87 -2.38
C GLU A 18 11.99 2.18 -1.73
N THR A 19 10.78 2.46 -2.20
CA THR A 19 9.56 1.78 -1.73
C THR A 19 9.64 0.27 -1.98
N ILE A 20 10.01 -0.13 -3.19
CA ILE A 20 10.15 -1.54 -3.57
C ILE A 20 11.24 -2.23 -2.74
N LYS A 21 12.36 -1.55 -2.54
CA LYS A 21 13.45 -2.07 -1.71
C LYS A 21 12.99 -2.33 -0.27
N GLY A 22 12.25 -1.41 0.31
CA GLY A 22 11.66 -1.58 1.65
C GLY A 22 10.67 -2.75 1.71
N LEU A 23 9.81 -2.89 0.70
CA LEU A 23 8.84 -3.99 0.64
C LEU A 23 9.54 -5.36 0.51
N ARG A 24 10.60 -5.45 -0.28
CA ARG A 24 11.35 -6.70 -0.46
C ARG A 24 12.08 -7.16 0.79
N ASN A 25 12.31 -6.30 1.75
CA ASN A 25 12.90 -6.68 3.04
C ASN A 25 11.92 -7.46 3.94
N CYS A 26 10.63 -7.43 3.64
CA CYS A 26 9.64 -8.21 4.35
C CYS A 26 9.44 -9.56 3.65
N GLU A 27 9.70 -10.64 4.37
CA GLU A 27 9.57 -12.00 3.82
C GLU A 27 8.13 -12.41 3.47
N TYR A 28 7.13 -11.70 3.99
CA TYR A 28 5.73 -11.95 3.69
C TYR A 28 5.31 -11.42 2.32
N VAL A 29 6.07 -10.50 1.73
CA VAL A 29 5.74 -9.91 0.43
C VAL A 29 5.96 -10.95 -0.68
N LYS A 30 4.86 -11.33 -1.33
CA LYS A 30 4.86 -12.32 -2.43
C LYS A 30 5.04 -11.65 -3.78
N ASN A 31 4.19 -10.69 -4.10
CA ASN A 31 4.21 -9.96 -5.36
C ASN A 31 4.11 -8.46 -5.14
N ILE A 32 4.72 -7.69 -6.03
CA ILE A 32 4.61 -6.24 -6.07
C ILE A 32 4.05 -5.84 -7.43
N TYR A 33 2.89 -5.19 -7.42
CA TYR A 33 2.21 -4.68 -8.61
C TYR A 33 2.27 -3.16 -8.61
N LEU A 34 2.69 -2.60 -9.74
CA LEU A 34 2.78 -1.16 -9.94
C LEU A 34 1.58 -0.70 -10.76
N LEU A 35 0.83 0.25 -10.24
CA LEU A 35 -0.40 0.75 -10.86
C LEU A 35 -0.06 2.00 -11.66
N SER A 36 -0.19 1.93 -12.99
CA SER A 36 0.17 3.03 -13.89
C SER A 36 -0.98 3.43 -14.79
N SER A 37 -1.24 4.73 -14.86
CA SER A 37 -2.16 5.34 -15.83
C SER A 37 -1.47 5.82 -17.11
N GLU A 38 -0.15 5.72 -17.17
CA GLU A 38 0.63 6.19 -18.32
C GLU A 38 0.87 5.08 -19.34
N LYS A 39 0.90 5.44 -20.63
CA LYS A 39 1.13 4.50 -21.72
C LYS A 39 2.59 4.09 -21.85
N SER A 40 3.52 5.00 -21.60
CA SER A 40 4.96 4.73 -21.63
C SER A 40 5.42 4.27 -20.27
N LYS A 41 5.93 3.05 -20.18
CA LYS A 41 6.23 2.41 -18.89
C LYS A 41 7.67 1.93 -18.84
N GLU A 42 8.34 2.27 -17.77
CA GLU A 42 9.62 1.68 -17.45
C GLU A 42 9.40 0.28 -16.86
N GLN A 43 10.26 -0.67 -17.25
CA GLN A 43 10.23 -2.00 -16.65
C GLN A 43 11.03 -2.00 -15.35
N ILE A 44 10.47 -2.62 -14.32
CA ILE A 44 11.14 -2.80 -13.04
C ILE A 44 11.22 -4.29 -12.73
N GLU A 45 12.44 -4.77 -12.50
CA GLU A 45 12.68 -6.18 -12.24
C GLU A 45 11.93 -6.67 -11.01
N GLY A 46 11.26 -7.80 -11.15
CA GLY A 46 10.52 -8.44 -10.06
C GLY A 46 9.17 -7.79 -9.73
N CYS A 47 8.74 -6.81 -10.52
CA CYS A 47 7.44 -6.15 -10.38
C CYS A 47 6.64 -6.29 -11.67
N GLU A 48 5.32 -6.39 -11.54
CA GLU A 48 4.40 -6.37 -12.66
C GLU A 48 3.69 -5.02 -12.71
N ILE A 49 3.59 -4.42 -13.90
CA ILE A 49 2.90 -3.14 -14.09
C ILE A 49 1.49 -3.41 -14.59
N LEU A 50 0.50 -2.88 -13.86
CA LEU A 50 -0.91 -2.99 -14.21
C LEU A 50 -1.43 -1.66 -14.71
N ASP A 51 -2.17 -1.69 -15.83
CA ASP A 51 -2.79 -0.51 -16.40
C ASP A 51 -4.06 -0.14 -15.65
N ILE A 52 -4.12 1.09 -15.18
CA ILE A 52 -5.31 1.66 -14.54
C ILE A 52 -5.67 3.00 -15.18
N SER A 53 -6.93 3.43 -15.07
CA SER A 53 -7.34 4.78 -15.42
C SER A 53 -7.13 5.75 -14.24
N LEU A 54 -7.79 5.48 -13.14
CA LEU A 54 -7.66 6.24 -11.89
C LEU A 54 -7.58 5.25 -10.72
N LEU A 55 -6.83 5.61 -9.68
CA LEU A 55 -6.67 4.75 -8.51
C LEU A 55 -8.00 4.45 -7.83
N ASN A 56 -8.90 5.43 -7.75
CA ASN A 56 -10.21 5.31 -7.10
C ASN A 56 -11.34 4.84 -8.02
N ALA A 57 -11.03 4.40 -9.24
CA ALA A 57 -12.04 3.90 -10.16
C ALA A 57 -12.50 2.48 -9.78
N SER A 58 -13.77 2.17 -10.03
CA SER A 58 -14.32 0.82 -9.81
C SER A 58 -13.58 -0.25 -10.61
N THR A 59 -13.14 0.07 -11.83
CA THR A 59 -12.34 -0.82 -12.67
C THR A 59 -11.00 -1.16 -12.03
N THR A 60 -10.37 -0.20 -11.35
CA THR A 60 -9.13 -0.42 -10.59
C THR A 60 -9.38 -1.38 -9.44
N MET A 61 -10.45 -1.20 -8.67
CA MET A 61 -10.79 -2.09 -7.57
C MET A 61 -11.05 -3.52 -8.04
N LYS A 62 -11.73 -3.70 -9.16
CA LYS A 62 -11.95 -5.02 -9.77
C LYS A 62 -10.62 -5.67 -10.21
N LEU A 63 -9.71 -4.87 -10.74
CA LEU A 63 -8.37 -5.34 -11.14
C LEU A 63 -7.58 -5.81 -9.93
N LEU A 64 -7.57 -5.02 -8.84
CA LEU A 64 -6.90 -5.42 -7.60
C LEU A 64 -7.47 -6.74 -7.05
N ALA A 65 -8.79 -6.90 -7.07
CA ALA A 65 -9.44 -8.13 -6.64
C ALA A 65 -9.02 -9.34 -7.49
N ALA A 66 -8.86 -9.16 -8.79
CA ALA A 66 -8.42 -10.22 -9.70
C ALA A 66 -6.97 -10.69 -9.43
N TYR A 67 -6.13 -9.82 -8.88
CA TYR A 67 -4.73 -10.14 -8.54
C TYR A 67 -4.53 -10.42 -7.04
N SER A 68 -5.60 -10.58 -6.28
CA SER A 68 -5.54 -10.84 -4.83
C SER A 68 -5.51 -12.34 -4.53
N ASP A 69 -4.42 -13.00 -4.91
CA ASP A 69 -4.17 -14.43 -4.68
C ASP A 69 -3.27 -14.71 -3.48
N ALA A 70 -3.11 -13.74 -2.59
CA ALA A 70 -2.37 -13.84 -1.35
C ALA A 70 -3.31 -13.76 -0.14
N ASP A 71 -2.78 -14.02 1.05
CA ASP A 71 -3.57 -13.91 2.28
C ASP A 71 -3.99 -12.47 2.59
N PHE A 72 -3.13 -11.51 2.24
CA PHE A 72 -3.35 -10.09 2.45
C PHE A 72 -3.06 -9.27 1.20
N THR A 73 -3.76 -8.16 1.09
CA THR A 73 -3.54 -7.15 0.05
C THR A 73 -3.09 -5.85 0.72
N LEU A 74 -1.90 -5.37 0.35
CA LEU A 74 -1.38 -4.08 0.79
C LEU A 74 -1.61 -3.05 -0.30
N LEU A 75 -2.30 -1.97 0.02
CA LEU A 75 -2.55 -0.86 -0.90
C LEU A 75 -1.92 0.42 -0.36
N TYR A 76 -1.01 0.99 -1.15
CA TYR A 76 -0.50 2.34 -0.93
C TYR A 76 -1.22 3.30 -1.88
N THR A 77 -1.69 4.44 -1.37
CA THR A 77 -2.58 5.33 -2.12
C THR A 77 -1.92 6.61 -2.60
N LYS A 78 -0.63 6.79 -2.39
CA LYS A 78 0.11 8.00 -2.78
C LYS A 78 1.16 7.73 -3.84
N HIS A 79 1.50 8.77 -4.61
CA HIS A 79 2.56 8.76 -5.63
C HIS A 79 3.92 9.21 -5.08
N THR A 80 4.13 9.08 -3.79
CA THR A 80 5.37 9.47 -3.10
C THR A 80 6.11 8.24 -2.60
N THR A 81 7.39 8.40 -2.28
CA THR A 81 8.18 7.32 -1.69
C THR A 81 7.62 6.94 -0.31
N LEU A 82 7.43 5.65 -0.11
CA LEU A 82 7.03 5.08 1.18
C LEU A 82 8.26 4.50 1.87
N GLU A 83 8.52 4.95 3.08
CA GLU A 83 9.50 4.33 3.98
C GLU A 83 8.76 3.55 5.06
N LEU A 84 8.99 2.25 5.10
CA LEU A 84 8.39 1.39 6.12
C LEU A 84 9.20 1.47 7.41
N GLY A 85 8.50 1.61 8.53
CA GLY A 85 9.11 1.48 9.84
C GLY A 85 9.62 0.04 10.08
N TYR A 86 10.42 -0.12 11.11
CA TYR A 86 11.01 -1.41 11.46
C TYR A 86 9.92 -2.44 11.77
N PHE A 87 9.93 -3.56 11.04
CA PHE A 87 8.92 -4.62 11.13
C PHE A 87 7.46 -4.13 10.96
N ALA A 88 7.24 -3.07 10.17
CA ALA A 88 5.93 -2.46 10.04
C ALA A 88 4.88 -3.42 9.45
N LEU A 89 5.23 -4.11 8.36
CA LEU A 89 4.29 -5.03 7.69
C LEU A 89 4.02 -6.27 8.55
N GLU A 90 5.06 -6.81 9.17
CA GLU A 90 4.92 -7.96 10.06
C GLU A 90 3.98 -7.65 11.23
N ARG A 91 4.11 -6.45 11.79
CA ARG A 91 3.21 -6.00 12.87
C ARG A 91 1.78 -5.83 12.39
N MET A 92 1.57 -5.27 11.20
CA MET A 92 0.23 -5.12 10.62
C MET A 92 -0.42 -6.49 10.39
N VAL A 93 0.32 -7.46 9.87
CA VAL A 93 -0.17 -8.83 9.68
C VAL A 93 -0.56 -9.46 11.02
N HIS A 94 0.30 -9.36 12.02
CA HIS A 94 0.00 -9.92 13.35
C HIS A 94 -1.25 -9.27 13.96
N ILE A 95 -1.41 -7.96 13.84
CA ILE A 95 -2.62 -7.26 14.32
C ILE A 95 -3.86 -7.76 13.57
N ALA A 96 -3.76 -7.92 12.25
CA ALA A 96 -4.88 -8.43 11.45
C ALA A 96 -5.29 -9.83 11.87
N GLU A 97 -4.32 -10.71 12.11
CA GLU A 97 -4.57 -12.09 12.55
C GLU A 97 -5.16 -12.14 13.97
N ASP A 98 -4.57 -11.42 14.90
CA ASP A 98 -4.99 -11.44 16.31
C ASP A 98 -6.38 -10.83 16.51
N SER A 99 -6.70 -9.77 15.77
CA SER A 99 -7.99 -9.09 15.88
C SER A 99 -9.04 -9.63 14.91
N GLN A 100 -8.65 -10.48 13.96
CA GLN A 100 -9.50 -10.94 12.85
C GLN A 100 -10.11 -9.77 12.06
N ALA A 101 -9.37 -8.66 11.96
CA ALA A 101 -9.82 -7.48 11.25
C ALA A 101 -9.84 -7.70 9.73
N GLY A 102 -10.83 -7.11 9.07
CA GLY A 102 -10.89 -7.09 7.61
C GLY A 102 -9.96 -6.06 6.98
N MET A 103 -9.51 -5.07 7.74
CA MET A 103 -8.59 -4.04 7.29
C MET A 103 -7.77 -3.51 8.47
N VAL A 104 -6.49 -3.26 8.24
CA VAL A 104 -5.56 -2.66 9.20
C VAL A 104 -4.95 -1.39 8.60
N TYR A 105 -4.86 -0.35 9.40
CA TYR A 105 -4.23 0.92 9.03
C TYR A 105 -3.42 1.45 10.23
N ALA A 106 -2.53 2.42 9.98
CA ALA A 106 -1.64 2.93 11.01
C ALA A 106 -1.36 4.42 10.83
N ASP A 107 -0.92 5.05 11.90
CA ASP A 107 -0.36 6.40 11.86
C ASP A 107 0.88 6.43 10.98
N SER A 108 1.15 7.59 10.40
CA SER A 108 2.32 7.80 9.56
C SER A 108 3.00 9.12 9.89
N TYR A 109 4.20 9.29 9.34
CA TYR A 109 4.91 10.57 9.33
C TYR A 109 5.03 11.05 7.89
N HIS A 110 4.75 12.32 7.66
CA HIS A 110 5.06 12.98 6.39
C HIS A 110 6.41 13.66 6.49
N VAL A 111 7.30 13.42 5.54
CA VAL A 111 8.58 14.13 5.43
C VAL A 111 8.38 15.30 4.47
N ILE A 112 8.44 16.52 5.01
CA ILE A 112 8.30 17.76 4.26
C ILE A 112 9.54 18.61 4.53
N ASP A 113 10.28 18.97 3.46
CA ASP A 113 11.52 19.75 3.55
C ASP A 113 12.54 19.13 4.52
N GLY A 114 12.65 17.80 4.56
CA GLY A 114 13.56 17.07 5.44
C GLY A 114 13.08 16.89 6.88
N GLU A 115 11.95 17.48 7.26
CA GLU A 115 11.37 17.34 8.59
C GLU A 115 10.25 16.30 8.61
N GLN A 116 10.24 15.48 9.67
CA GLN A 116 9.15 14.53 9.92
C GLN A 116 8.01 15.23 10.66
N LYS A 117 6.81 15.14 10.09
CA LYS A 117 5.58 15.62 10.73
C LYS A 117 4.61 14.47 10.93
N LYS A 118 4.04 14.37 12.13
CA LYS A 118 3.04 13.34 12.42
C LYS A 118 1.81 13.54 11.55
N ALA A 119 1.30 12.44 11.00
CA ALA A 119 0.03 12.37 10.29
C ALA A 119 -0.84 11.31 10.97
N PRO A 120 -1.36 11.62 12.18
CA PRO A 120 -2.15 10.66 12.94
C PRO A 120 -3.50 10.40 12.26
N VAL A 121 -4.01 9.18 12.44
CA VAL A 121 -5.36 8.79 12.05
C VAL A 121 -6.14 8.46 13.32
N ILE A 122 -7.46 8.62 13.28
CA ILE A 122 -8.32 8.27 14.41
C ILE A 122 -8.73 6.80 14.33
N ASP A 123 -8.96 6.19 15.48
CA ASP A 123 -9.48 4.82 15.53
C ASP A 123 -10.87 4.76 14.91
N TYR A 124 -11.08 3.72 14.10
CA TYR A 124 -12.39 3.47 13.51
C TYR A 124 -13.37 3.06 14.60
N GLN A 125 -14.56 3.67 14.57
CA GLN A 125 -15.69 3.32 15.44
C GLN A 125 -16.85 2.86 14.57
N PHE A 126 -17.53 1.81 14.98
CA PHE A 126 -18.67 1.28 14.24
C PHE A 126 -19.69 2.38 13.95
N GLY A 127 -20.10 2.49 12.69
CA GLY A 127 -21.05 3.50 12.23
C GLY A 127 -20.41 4.84 11.86
N SER A 128 -19.10 5.02 12.02
CA SER A 128 -18.39 6.27 11.69
C SER A 128 -17.84 6.33 10.27
N LEU A 129 -17.96 5.27 9.47
CA LEU A 129 -17.44 5.22 8.11
C LEU A 129 -18.20 6.22 7.22
N ARG A 130 -17.44 7.16 6.64
CA ARG A 130 -17.91 8.21 5.73
C ARG A 130 -16.88 8.44 4.65
N ASP A 131 -17.25 9.14 3.58
CA ASP A 131 -16.34 9.46 2.48
C ASP A 131 -15.12 10.27 2.93
N ASP A 132 -15.25 11.06 4.00
CA ASP A 132 -14.19 11.88 4.55
C ASP A 132 -13.39 11.21 5.68
N PHE A 133 -13.67 9.94 6.00
CA PHE A 133 -12.92 9.22 7.02
C PHE A 133 -11.50 8.92 6.51
N ASN A 134 -10.49 9.35 7.27
CA ASN A 134 -9.09 9.19 6.89
C ASN A 134 -8.47 7.95 7.54
N PHE A 135 -8.28 6.88 6.75
CA PHE A 135 -7.54 5.69 7.15
C PHE A 135 -6.02 5.82 6.94
N GLY A 136 -5.54 6.96 6.46
CA GLY A 136 -4.16 7.12 6.05
C GLY A 136 -3.92 6.64 4.62
N SER A 137 -2.65 6.50 4.25
CA SER A 137 -2.25 6.19 2.87
C SER A 137 -1.80 4.74 2.66
N LEU A 138 -1.70 3.95 3.72
CA LEU A 138 -1.28 2.54 3.65
C LEU A 138 -2.32 1.67 4.35
N LEU A 139 -2.87 0.74 3.59
CA LEU A 139 -3.93 -0.17 4.05
C LEU A 139 -3.51 -1.63 3.82
N LEU A 140 -3.72 -2.49 4.80
CA LEU A 140 -3.53 -3.94 4.71
C LEU A 140 -4.87 -4.65 4.88
#